data_2575052c3d1570afaf6ff0aa09379287
#
_entry.id   2575052c3d1570afaf6ff0aa09379287
#
_cell.length_a   1.000
_cell.length_b   1.000
_cell.length_c   1.000
_cell.angle_alpha   90.00
_cell.angle_beta   90.00
_cell.angle_gamma   90.00
#
_symmetry.space_group_name_H-M   'P 1'
#
loop_
_entity.id
_entity.type
_entity.pdbx_description
1 polymer ?
#
loop_
_entity_poly.entity_id
_entity_poly.type
_entity_poly.pdbx_seq_one_letter_code
_entity_poly.pdbx_strand_id
1 'polypeptide(L)'
;MLIELYEDTLKDLVSDKEKVVVQFSASWCGNCRIMKPKFKKMASENENLTFVLVDAENSPESRKLANVSNLPTFATFVNGKLVNETQTNKAEILAELVNEIV
;
A
#
# COMPACT_ATOMS: atom_id res chain seq x y z
N MET A 1 -1.36 -12.24 0.51
CA MET A 1 -2.17 -11.91 1.70
C MET A 1 -2.64 -10.46 1.62
N LEU A 2 -3.90 -10.19 1.93
CA LEU A 2 -4.45 -8.84 1.99
C LEU A 2 -4.86 -8.53 3.43
N ILE A 3 -4.41 -7.38 3.94
CA ILE A 3 -4.75 -6.90 5.27
C ILE A 3 -5.41 -5.53 5.13
N GLU A 4 -6.60 -5.35 5.70
CA GLU A 4 -7.20 -4.03 5.87
C GLU A 4 -6.83 -3.57 7.27
N LEU A 5 -5.93 -2.59 7.35
CA LEU A 5 -5.39 -2.14 8.62
C LEU A 5 -6.21 -0.97 9.15
N TYR A 6 -6.87 -1.19 10.29
CA TYR A 6 -7.72 -0.17 10.91
C TYR A 6 -7.01 0.59 12.03
N GLU A 7 -5.87 0.09 12.49
CA GLU A 7 -5.09 0.73 13.54
C GLU A 7 -3.89 1.45 12.94
N ASP A 8 -3.40 2.47 13.61
CA ASP A 8 -2.25 3.26 13.15
C ASP A 8 -0.93 2.58 13.51
N THR A 9 -0.74 1.35 13.00
CA THR A 9 0.35 0.45 13.38
C THR A 9 1.09 -0.13 12.17
N LEU A 10 1.10 0.57 11.05
CA LEU A 10 1.78 0.08 9.84
C LEU A 10 3.26 -0.18 10.08
N LYS A 11 3.91 0.62 10.91
CA LYS A 11 5.33 0.46 11.21
C LYS A 11 5.63 -0.94 11.77
N ASP A 12 4.80 -1.41 12.68
CA ASP A 12 4.96 -2.74 13.26
C ASP A 12 4.77 -3.83 12.21
N LEU A 13 3.79 -3.65 11.34
CA LEU A 13 3.48 -4.61 10.28
C LEU A 13 4.61 -4.72 9.27
N VAL A 14 5.15 -3.59 8.78
CA VAL A 14 6.24 -3.62 7.80
C VAL A 14 7.54 -4.15 8.42
N SER A 15 7.72 -4.00 9.73
CA SER A 15 8.86 -4.56 10.44
C SER A 15 8.75 -6.08 10.60
N ASP A 16 7.52 -6.60 10.68
CA ASP A 16 7.25 -8.01 10.88
C ASP A 16 7.25 -8.83 9.59
N LYS A 17 6.86 -8.22 8.46
CA LYS A 17 6.75 -8.89 7.18
C LYS A 17 7.90 -8.52 6.26
N GLU A 18 8.39 -9.50 5.50
CA GLU A 18 9.54 -9.28 4.61
C GLU A 18 9.24 -8.30 3.48
N LYS A 19 8.14 -8.53 2.75
CA LYS A 19 7.78 -7.73 1.57
C LYS A 19 6.34 -7.26 1.70
N VAL A 20 6.15 -5.96 1.66
CA VAL A 20 4.84 -5.33 1.89
C VAL A 20 4.55 -4.31 0.80
N VAL A 21 3.32 -4.35 0.29
CA VAL A 21 2.79 -3.34 -0.63
C VAL A 21 1.63 -2.64 0.06
N VAL A 22 1.67 -1.32 0.11
CA VAL A 22 0.68 -0.52 0.84
C VAL A 22 -0.08 0.39 -0.11
N GLN A 23 -1.40 0.45 0.05
CA GLN A 23 -2.23 1.50 -0.55
C GLN A 23 -2.69 2.43 0.56
N PHE A 24 -2.23 3.68 0.51
CA PHE A 24 -2.73 4.75 1.37
C PHE A 24 -3.95 5.37 0.71
N SER A 25 -5.07 5.39 1.41
CA SER A 25 -6.37 5.79 0.88
C SER A 25 -7.11 6.72 1.84
N ALA A 26 -8.23 7.25 1.36
CA ALA A 26 -9.20 7.95 2.20
C ALA A 26 -10.60 7.64 1.68
N SER A 27 -11.59 7.75 2.55
CA SER A 27 -12.98 7.41 2.21
C SER A 27 -13.56 8.31 1.11
N TRP A 28 -13.09 9.56 1.02
CA TRP A 28 -13.57 10.54 0.04
C TRP A 28 -12.86 10.46 -1.32
N CYS A 29 -11.87 9.62 -1.45
CA CYS A 29 -11.00 9.59 -2.63
C CYS A 29 -11.56 8.69 -3.73
N GLY A 30 -11.98 9.28 -4.85
CA GLY A 30 -12.53 8.54 -5.98
C GLY A 30 -11.51 7.61 -6.65
N ASN A 31 -10.27 8.07 -6.85
CA ASN A 31 -9.22 7.24 -7.43
C ASN A 31 -8.84 6.07 -6.52
N CYS A 32 -8.95 6.25 -5.21
CA CYS A 32 -8.72 5.16 -4.26
C CYS A 32 -9.75 4.05 -4.44
N ARG A 33 -11.01 4.41 -4.68
CA ARG A 33 -12.08 3.45 -4.95
C ARG A 33 -11.85 2.68 -6.24
N ILE A 34 -11.35 3.37 -7.28
CA ILE A 34 -11.04 2.75 -8.57
C ILE A 34 -9.91 1.73 -8.40
N MET A 35 -8.88 2.09 -7.63
CA MET A 35 -7.69 1.25 -7.48
C MET A 35 -7.86 0.11 -6.49
N LYS A 36 -8.76 0.23 -5.51
CA LYS A 36 -8.94 -0.78 -4.47
C LYS A 36 -9.19 -2.19 -5.01
N PRO A 37 -10.14 -2.39 -5.96
CA PRO A 37 -10.33 -3.74 -6.52
C PRO A 37 -9.12 -4.24 -7.30
N LYS A 38 -8.40 -3.34 -7.98
CA LYS A 38 -7.18 -3.71 -8.72
C LYS A 38 -6.07 -4.14 -7.76
N PHE A 39 -5.94 -3.42 -6.64
CA PHE A 39 -5.00 -3.75 -5.58
C PHE A 39 -5.32 -5.11 -4.95
N LYS A 40 -6.59 -5.36 -4.67
CA LYS A 40 -7.04 -6.65 -4.12
C LYS A 40 -6.78 -7.80 -5.08
N LYS A 41 -6.98 -7.58 -6.37
CA LYS A 41 -6.71 -8.58 -7.38
C LYS A 41 -5.22 -8.95 -7.41
N MET A 42 -4.34 -7.94 -7.35
CA MET A 42 -2.90 -8.17 -7.30
C MET A 42 -2.49 -8.93 -6.03
N ALA A 43 -3.15 -8.66 -4.90
CA ALA A 43 -2.89 -9.39 -3.68
C ALA A 43 -3.19 -10.88 -3.85
N SER A 44 -4.29 -11.22 -4.54
CA SER A 44 -4.66 -12.60 -4.80
C SER A 44 -3.70 -13.29 -5.75
N GLU A 45 -3.01 -12.56 -6.60
CA GLU A 45 -2.08 -13.07 -7.60
C GLU A 45 -0.63 -13.13 -7.08
N ASN A 46 -0.36 -12.52 -5.92
CA ASN A 46 0.98 -12.44 -5.33
C ASN A 46 0.92 -12.81 -3.84
N GLU A 47 0.60 -14.07 -3.57
CA GLU A 47 0.33 -14.54 -2.20
C GLU A 47 1.57 -14.53 -1.29
N ASN A 48 2.77 -14.51 -1.86
CA ASN A 48 4.02 -14.41 -1.10
C ASN A 48 4.33 -12.98 -0.67
N LEU A 49 3.53 -11.99 -1.10
CA LEU A 49 3.65 -10.61 -0.67
C LEU A 49 2.48 -10.27 0.26
N THR A 50 2.70 -9.33 1.16
CA THR A 50 1.65 -8.80 2.04
C THR A 50 1.16 -7.48 1.49
N PHE A 51 -0.12 -7.41 1.14
CA PHE A 51 -0.77 -6.19 0.64
C PHE A 51 -1.60 -5.59 1.76
N VAL A 52 -1.46 -4.29 2.00
CA VAL A 52 -2.09 -3.61 3.13
C VAL A 52 -2.84 -2.37 2.65
N LEU A 53 -4.10 -2.25 3.06
CA LEU A 53 -4.90 -1.05 2.85
C LEU A 53 -4.84 -0.21 4.14
N VAL A 54 -4.45 1.06 4.01
CA VAL A 54 -4.30 1.98 5.14
C VAL A 54 -5.18 3.21 4.91
N ASP A 55 -5.95 3.59 5.92
CA ASP A 55 -6.68 4.86 5.92
C ASP A 55 -5.72 5.96 6.34
N ALA A 56 -5.25 6.74 5.37
CA ALA A 56 -4.24 7.76 5.59
C ALA A 56 -4.75 8.92 6.46
N GLU A 57 -6.07 9.17 6.46
CA GLU A 57 -6.64 10.24 7.28
C GLU A 57 -6.65 9.92 8.76
N ASN A 58 -6.95 8.67 9.09
CA ASN A 58 -7.08 8.24 10.48
C ASN A 58 -5.82 7.55 10.99
N SER A 59 -4.75 7.50 10.19
CA SER A 59 -3.51 6.82 10.55
C SER A 59 -2.31 7.74 10.30
N PRO A 60 -2.17 8.83 11.07
CA PRO A 60 -1.13 9.82 10.80
C PRO A 60 0.30 9.29 10.95
N GLU A 61 0.56 8.37 11.87
CA GLU A 61 1.89 7.78 12.02
C GLU A 61 2.22 6.83 10.88
N SER A 62 1.25 6.01 10.48
CA SER A 62 1.40 5.11 9.32
C SER A 62 1.65 5.90 8.04
N ARG A 63 0.94 7.01 7.86
CA ARG A 63 1.09 7.89 6.70
C ARG A 63 2.51 8.43 6.56
N LYS A 64 3.20 8.65 7.66
CA LYS A 64 4.57 9.20 7.66
C LYS A 64 5.62 8.23 7.13
N LEU A 65 5.30 6.95 6.99
CA LEU A 65 6.25 5.95 6.50
C LEU A 65 6.57 6.12 5.01
N ALA A 66 5.75 6.88 4.28
CA ALA A 66 5.97 7.20 2.88
C ALA A 66 5.64 8.68 2.64
N ASN A 67 5.99 9.20 1.47
CA ASN A 67 5.62 10.57 1.09
C ASN A 67 4.22 10.57 0.50
N VAL A 68 3.21 10.74 1.36
CA VAL A 68 1.80 10.65 0.96
C VAL A 68 1.24 12.07 0.84
N SER A 69 1.49 12.69 -0.32
CA SER A 69 0.97 14.04 -0.61
C SER A 69 -0.35 14.00 -1.37
N ASN A 70 -0.59 12.97 -2.15
CA ASN A 70 -1.85 12.73 -2.88
C ASN A 70 -2.31 11.31 -2.68
N LEU A 71 -3.59 11.04 -2.96
CA LEU A 71 -4.18 9.71 -2.79
C LEU A 71 -4.76 9.20 -4.11
N PRO A 72 -4.64 7.89 -4.39
CA PRO A 72 -3.94 6.92 -3.56
C PRO A 72 -2.43 7.02 -3.75
N THR A 73 -1.68 6.79 -2.70
CA THR A 73 -0.24 6.55 -2.77
C THR A 73 0.00 5.08 -2.51
N PHE A 74 0.82 4.47 -3.36
CA PHE A 74 1.26 3.08 -3.19
C PHE A 74 2.72 3.10 -2.79
N ALA A 75 3.08 2.26 -1.83
CA ALA A 75 4.45 2.18 -1.33
C ALA A 75 4.84 0.72 -1.15
N THR A 76 6.11 0.41 -1.41
CA THR A 76 6.65 -0.93 -1.20
C THR A 76 7.74 -0.88 -0.13
N PHE A 77 7.74 -1.91 0.70
CA PHE A 77 8.69 -2.04 1.81
C PHE A 77 9.33 -3.42 1.74
N VAL A 78 10.62 -3.50 1.99
CA VAL A 78 11.34 -4.76 2.14
C VAL A 78 12.15 -4.69 3.44
N ASN A 79 11.95 -5.68 4.29
CA ASN A 79 12.62 -5.76 5.59
C ASN A 79 12.45 -4.47 6.42
N GLY A 80 11.25 -3.90 6.38
CA GLY A 80 10.91 -2.70 7.13
C GLY A 80 11.32 -1.38 6.49
N LYS A 81 11.96 -1.41 5.33
CA LYS A 81 12.47 -0.19 4.67
C LYS A 81 11.67 0.13 3.42
N LEU A 82 11.36 1.40 3.24
CA LEU A 82 10.70 1.89 2.03
C LEU A 82 11.62 1.69 0.82
N VAL A 83 11.11 0.97 -0.19
CA VAL A 83 11.83 0.73 -1.43
C VAL A 83 11.45 1.77 -2.48
N ASN A 84 10.16 1.96 -2.70
CA ASN A 84 9.66 2.91 -3.70
C ASN A 84 8.22 3.29 -3.37
N GLU A 85 7.75 4.36 -4.01
CA GLU A 85 6.39 4.84 -3.87
C GLU A 85 5.93 5.50 -5.15
N THR A 86 4.63 5.50 -5.40
CA THR A 86 4.04 6.12 -6.59
C THR A 86 2.60 6.53 -6.30
N GLN A 87 2.11 7.49 -7.07
CA GLN A 87 0.72 7.94 -7.04
C GLN A 87 0.16 7.69 -8.42
N THR A 88 -0.88 6.86 -8.52
CA THR A 88 -1.41 6.50 -9.82
C THR A 88 -2.87 6.01 -9.72
N ASN A 89 -3.60 6.17 -10.80
CA ASN A 89 -4.89 5.52 -10.99
C ASN A 89 -4.83 4.45 -12.08
N LYS A 90 -3.63 3.97 -12.42
CA LYS A 90 -3.41 2.99 -13.47
C LYS A 90 -2.84 1.69 -12.91
N ALA A 91 -3.51 0.58 -13.22
CA ALA A 91 -3.10 -0.74 -12.72
C ALA A 91 -1.71 -1.13 -13.20
N GLU A 92 -1.34 -0.78 -14.42
CA GLU A 92 -0.03 -1.13 -14.98
C GLU A 92 1.13 -0.43 -14.26
N ILE A 93 0.93 0.79 -13.77
CA ILE A 93 1.94 1.50 -12.97
C ILE A 93 2.10 0.83 -11.60
N LEU A 94 0.97 0.44 -10.98
CA LEU A 94 1.03 -0.32 -9.73
C LEU A 94 1.73 -1.65 -9.92
N ALA A 95 1.46 -2.34 -11.03
CA ALA A 95 2.11 -3.62 -11.33
C ALA A 95 3.63 -3.47 -11.46
N GLU A 96 4.10 -2.39 -12.08
CA GLU A 96 5.54 -2.12 -12.19
C GLU A 96 6.16 -1.94 -10.80
N LEU A 97 5.49 -1.21 -9.91
CA LEU A 97 5.95 -1.00 -8.54
C LEU A 97 6.06 -2.33 -7.78
N VAL A 98 5.03 -3.16 -7.87
CA VAL A 98 5.00 -4.47 -7.21
C VAL A 98 6.11 -5.38 -7.73
N ASN A 99 6.36 -5.35 -9.05
CA ASN A 99 7.36 -6.20 -9.68
C ASN A 99 8.77 -5.87 -9.20
N GLU A 100 9.02 -4.69 -8.67
CA GLU A 100 10.33 -4.31 -8.14
C GLU A 100 10.74 -5.12 -6.91
N ILE A 101 9.77 -5.70 -6.19
CA ILE A 101 10.03 -6.42 -4.94
C ILE A 101 9.63 -7.90 -4.99
N VAL A 102 9.11 -8.35 -6.11
CA VAL A 102 8.70 -9.76 -6.26
C VAL A 102 9.88 -10.74 -6.12
#